data_124215238acdd9c8c4fbce46cf74b40c
#
_entry.id   124215238acdd9c8c4fbce46cf74b40c
#
_cell.length_a   1.000
_cell.length_b   1.000
_cell.length_c   1.000
_cell.angle_alpha   90.00
_cell.angle_beta   90.00
_cell.angle_gamma   90.00
#
_symmetry.space_group_name_H-M   'P 1'
#
loop_
_entity.id
_entity.type
_entity.pdbx_description
1 polymer ?
#
loop_
_entity_poly.entity_id
_entity_poly.type
_entity_poly.pdbx_seq_one_letter_code
_entity_poly.pdbx_strand_id
1 'polypeptide(L)'
;MKILIVEDEPSLREIMYRALVQEHYVVETAATYADADAKVAGYSYDCILLDIMLPDGNGLRLLEHIKELRKRENVIIISARNSLEDKVLGLEQGADDYLPKPFHTAELLARIRSVLRRGRSGGDLSLSLGNV
;
A
#
# COMPACT_ATOMS: atom_id res chain seq x y z
N MET A 1 1.23 -13.84 3.14
CA MET A 1 0.81 -12.57 2.52
C MET A 1 2.02 -11.86 1.95
N LYS A 2 1.87 -11.38 0.73
CA LYS A 2 2.97 -10.73 0.01
C LYS A 2 2.73 -9.23 -0.07
N ILE A 3 3.74 -8.45 0.32
CA ILE A 3 3.63 -6.99 0.40
C ILE A 3 4.74 -6.35 -0.42
N LEU A 4 4.37 -5.33 -1.20
CA LEU A 4 5.34 -4.50 -1.93
C LEU A 4 5.49 -3.17 -1.21
N ILE A 5 6.72 -2.79 -0.90
CA ILE A 5 7.03 -1.48 -0.34
C ILE A 5 7.59 -0.61 -1.45
N VAL A 6 6.91 0.50 -1.75
CA VAL A 6 7.37 1.49 -2.74
C VAL A 6 7.82 2.72 -1.97
N GLU A 7 9.11 2.84 -1.74
CA GLU A 7 9.70 3.90 -0.91
C GLU A 7 11.12 4.18 -1.39
N ASP A 8 11.43 5.44 -1.71
CA ASP A 8 12.75 5.79 -2.23
C ASP A 8 13.79 6.07 -1.14
N GLU A 9 13.37 6.43 0.08
CA GLU A 9 14.30 6.73 1.15
C GLU A 9 14.83 5.42 1.74
N PRO A 10 16.16 5.16 1.62
CA PRO A 10 16.70 3.84 1.97
C PRO A 10 16.52 3.44 3.45
N SER A 11 16.71 4.40 4.35
CA SER A 11 16.61 4.10 5.79
C SER A 11 15.18 3.71 6.17
N LEU A 12 14.21 4.45 5.69
CA LEU A 12 12.81 4.15 5.98
C LEU A 12 12.39 2.84 5.31
N ARG A 13 12.82 2.63 4.07
CA ARG A 13 12.53 1.38 3.36
C ARG A 13 13.04 0.17 4.13
N GLU A 14 14.26 0.28 4.68
CA GLU A 14 14.85 -0.81 5.44
C GLU A 14 14.10 -1.07 6.74
N ILE A 15 13.70 -0.01 7.44
CA ILE A 15 12.92 -0.14 8.68
C ILE A 15 11.60 -0.85 8.41
N MET A 16 10.91 -0.44 7.35
CA MET A 16 9.65 -1.06 6.97
C MET A 16 9.85 -2.53 6.59
N TYR A 17 10.88 -2.79 5.80
CA TYR A 17 11.20 -4.15 5.36
C TYR A 17 11.40 -5.07 6.56
N ARG A 18 12.24 -4.67 7.51
CA ARG A 18 12.55 -5.49 8.68
C ARG A 18 11.30 -5.75 9.53
N ALA A 19 10.50 -4.71 9.74
CA ALA A 19 9.29 -4.84 10.54
C ALA A 19 8.32 -5.85 9.93
N LEU A 20 8.17 -5.82 8.60
CA LEU A 20 7.24 -6.71 7.92
C LEU A 20 7.76 -8.14 7.86
N VAL A 21 9.05 -8.32 7.65
CA VAL A 21 9.64 -9.65 7.64
C VAL A 21 9.49 -10.30 9.01
N GLN A 22 9.62 -9.53 10.10
CA GLN A 22 9.42 -10.06 11.44
C GLN A 22 7.99 -10.55 11.66
N GLU A 23 7.02 -9.99 10.94
CA GLU A 23 5.63 -10.42 11.02
C GLU A 23 5.32 -11.54 10.03
N HIS A 24 6.36 -12.11 9.44
CA HIS A 24 6.26 -13.26 8.52
C HIS A 24 5.58 -12.95 7.19
N TYR A 25 5.56 -11.69 6.79
CA TYR A 25 5.14 -11.32 5.45
C TYR A 25 6.27 -11.60 4.46
N VAL A 26 5.91 -11.94 3.23
CA VAL A 26 6.85 -11.99 2.12
C VAL A 26 6.93 -10.58 1.56
N VAL A 27 8.12 -9.98 1.53
CA VAL A 27 8.27 -8.57 1.23
C VAL A 27 9.16 -8.34 0.03
N GLU A 28 8.69 -7.50 -0.89
CA GLU A 28 9.52 -6.97 -1.98
C GLU A 28 9.54 -5.45 -1.87
N THR A 29 10.56 -4.83 -2.44
CA THR A 29 10.71 -3.38 -2.37
C THR A 29 10.97 -2.81 -3.75
N ALA A 30 10.57 -1.54 -3.92
CA ALA A 30 10.87 -0.76 -5.11
C ALA A 30 11.23 0.66 -4.66
N ALA A 31 12.29 1.21 -5.21
CA ALA A 31 12.78 2.53 -4.83
C ALA A 31 12.34 3.62 -5.81
N THR A 32 11.79 3.25 -6.95
CA THR A 32 11.41 4.20 -8.00
C THR A 32 10.05 3.85 -8.56
N TYR A 33 9.45 4.81 -9.25
CA TYR A 33 8.20 4.60 -9.94
C TYR A 33 8.35 3.48 -10.99
N ALA A 34 9.41 3.56 -11.79
CA ALA A 34 9.63 2.58 -12.87
C ALA A 34 9.75 1.15 -12.35
N ASP A 35 10.49 0.96 -11.25
CA ASP A 35 10.65 -0.36 -10.66
C ASP A 35 9.32 -0.86 -10.07
N ALA A 36 8.59 0.03 -9.40
CA ALA A 36 7.29 -0.32 -8.83
C ALA A 36 6.29 -0.68 -9.91
N ASP A 37 6.26 0.09 -10.99
CA ASP A 37 5.35 -0.14 -12.11
C ASP A 37 5.61 -1.51 -12.74
N ALA A 38 6.88 -1.84 -12.96
CA ALA A 38 7.25 -3.13 -13.53
C ALA A 38 6.82 -4.29 -12.61
N LYS A 39 7.01 -4.13 -11.30
CA LYS A 39 6.63 -5.16 -10.34
C LYS A 39 5.13 -5.35 -10.27
N VAL A 40 4.39 -4.25 -10.25
CA VAL A 40 2.93 -4.31 -10.21
C VAL A 40 2.37 -4.96 -11.48
N ALA A 41 2.99 -4.67 -12.63
CA ALA A 41 2.54 -5.25 -13.89
C ALA A 41 2.83 -6.75 -13.96
N GLY A 42 3.93 -7.20 -13.35
CA GLY A 42 4.37 -8.59 -13.48
C GLY A 42 3.96 -9.54 -12.36
N TYR A 43 3.57 -9.00 -11.21
CA TYR A 43 3.30 -9.83 -10.03
C TYR A 43 2.07 -9.35 -9.30
N SER A 44 1.54 -10.20 -8.40
CA SER A 44 0.40 -9.85 -7.54
C SER A 44 0.87 -9.70 -6.11
N TYR A 45 0.25 -8.76 -5.40
CA TYR A 45 0.55 -8.48 -4.00
C TYR A 45 -0.73 -8.41 -3.20
N ASP A 46 -0.67 -8.79 -1.93
CA ASP A 46 -1.83 -8.64 -1.05
C ASP A 46 -1.99 -7.20 -0.59
N CYS A 47 -0.88 -6.49 -0.47
CA CYS A 47 -0.89 -5.08 -0.09
C CYS A 47 0.30 -4.36 -0.72
N ILE A 48 0.08 -3.13 -1.14
CA ILE A 48 1.14 -2.26 -1.66
C ILE A 48 1.21 -1.03 -0.76
N LEU A 49 2.38 -0.79 -0.19
CA LEU A 49 2.65 0.42 0.60
C LEU A 49 3.29 1.41 -0.36
N LEU A 50 2.61 2.52 -0.61
CA LEU A 50 2.94 3.39 -1.73
C LEU A 50 3.22 4.81 -1.28
N ASP A 51 4.47 5.27 -1.47
CA ASP A 51 4.81 6.66 -1.27
C ASP A 51 4.35 7.47 -2.50
N ILE A 52 3.76 8.63 -2.25
CA ILE A 52 3.32 9.51 -3.32
C ILE A 52 4.52 10.16 -4.00
N MET A 53 5.55 10.53 -3.23
CA MET A 53 6.69 11.30 -3.74
C MET A 53 7.84 10.38 -4.10
N LEU A 54 7.94 10.03 -5.36
CA LEU A 54 9.02 9.18 -5.87
C LEU A 54 9.95 10.03 -6.74
N PRO A 55 11.23 9.64 -6.88
CA PRO A 55 12.19 10.46 -7.62
C PRO A 55 11.84 10.61 -9.10
N ASP A 56 11.17 9.63 -9.67
CA ASP A 56 10.85 9.61 -11.10
C ASP A 56 9.36 9.65 -11.39
N GLY A 57 8.52 9.97 -10.41
CA GLY A 57 7.10 10.07 -10.67
C GLY A 57 6.25 10.25 -9.42
N ASN A 58 4.96 10.42 -9.66
CA ASN A 58 3.97 10.61 -8.60
C ASN A 58 3.29 9.27 -8.31
N GLY A 59 3.37 8.82 -7.06
CA GLY A 59 2.76 7.55 -6.65
C GLY A 59 1.26 7.48 -6.88
N LEU A 60 0.56 8.63 -6.89
CA LEU A 60 -0.87 8.61 -7.19
C LEU A 60 -1.15 8.14 -8.62
N ARG A 61 -0.23 8.37 -9.54
CA ARG A 61 -0.35 7.84 -10.89
C ARG A 61 -0.18 6.32 -10.92
N LEU A 62 0.68 5.81 -10.05
CA LEU A 62 0.83 4.36 -9.94
C LEU A 62 -0.45 3.73 -9.38
N LEU A 63 -1.08 4.38 -8.39
CA LEU A 63 -2.35 3.93 -7.86
C LEU A 63 -3.41 3.88 -8.96
N GLU A 64 -3.49 4.93 -9.76
CA GLU A 64 -4.41 5.00 -10.89
C GLU A 64 -4.17 3.85 -11.86
N HIS A 65 -2.90 3.58 -12.16
CA HIS A 65 -2.52 2.50 -13.07
C HIS A 65 -2.91 1.13 -12.50
N ILE A 66 -2.70 0.92 -11.20
CA ILE A 66 -3.12 -0.32 -10.54
C ILE A 66 -4.62 -0.53 -10.71
N LYS A 67 -5.40 0.51 -10.53
CA LYS A 67 -6.86 0.42 -10.68
C LYS A 67 -7.27 0.20 -12.13
N GLU A 68 -6.58 0.80 -13.08
CA GLU A 68 -6.83 0.58 -14.51
C GLU A 68 -6.59 -0.86 -14.92
N LEU A 69 -5.60 -1.50 -14.30
CA LEU A 69 -5.30 -2.90 -14.56
C LEU A 69 -6.33 -3.83 -13.89
N ARG A 70 -7.29 -3.26 -13.18
CA ARG A 70 -8.32 -3.99 -12.44
C ARG A 70 -7.74 -4.96 -11.42
N LYS A 71 -6.60 -4.62 -10.89
CA LYS A 71 -5.97 -5.42 -9.84
C LYS A 71 -6.68 -5.16 -8.51
N ARG A 72 -6.72 -6.18 -7.67
CA ARG A 72 -7.44 -6.13 -6.40
C ARG A 72 -6.52 -5.96 -5.20
N GLU A 73 -5.30 -5.54 -5.44
CA GLU A 73 -4.37 -5.31 -4.36
C GLU A 73 -4.88 -4.20 -3.44
N ASN A 74 -4.69 -4.39 -2.15
CA ASN A 74 -4.95 -3.32 -1.19
C ASN A 74 -3.79 -2.33 -1.27
N VAL A 75 -4.10 -1.04 -1.24
CA VAL A 75 -3.07 0.01 -1.32
C VAL A 75 -3.18 0.92 -0.11
N ILE A 76 -2.08 1.07 0.63
CA ILE A 76 -1.96 2.05 1.69
C ILE A 76 -0.99 3.13 1.22
N ILE A 77 -1.45 4.37 1.14
CA ILE A 77 -0.59 5.49 0.80
C ILE A 77 0.18 5.91 2.04
N ILE A 78 1.49 6.09 1.91
CA ILE A 78 2.34 6.55 3.01
C ILE A 78 3.05 7.80 2.51
N SER A 79 2.82 8.94 3.16
CA SER A 79 3.37 10.18 2.62
C SER A 79 3.54 11.25 3.67
N ALA A 80 4.56 12.10 3.47
CA ALA A 80 4.73 13.32 4.23
C ALA A 80 3.69 14.38 3.82
N ARG A 81 3.06 14.21 2.66
CA ARG A 81 1.97 15.09 2.22
C ARG A 81 0.70 14.62 2.90
N ASN A 82 0.32 15.32 3.97
CA ASN A 82 -0.82 14.90 4.77
C ASN A 82 -1.89 15.97 4.88
N SER A 83 -2.02 16.84 3.89
CA SER A 83 -3.15 17.76 3.87
C SER A 83 -4.44 16.99 3.68
N LEU A 84 -5.54 17.56 4.13
CA LEU A 84 -6.83 16.92 3.96
C LEU A 84 -7.11 16.66 2.48
N GLU A 85 -6.74 17.60 1.61
CA GLU A 85 -6.96 17.47 0.17
C GLU A 85 -6.21 16.28 -0.41
N ASP A 86 -4.94 16.12 -0.05
CA ASP A 86 -4.13 14.99 -0.53
C ASP A 86 -4.72 13.66 -0.06
N LYS A 87 -5.14 13.61 1.21
CA LYS A 87 -5.71 12.42 1.80
C LYS A 87 -7.02 12.03 1.09
N VAL A 88 -7.89 13.00 0.89
CA VAL A 88 -9.18 12.77 0.21
C VAL A 88 -8.95 12.29 -1.21
N LEU A 89 -8.03 12.94 -1.93
CA LEU A 89 -7.73 12.56 -3.31
C LEU A 89 -7.24 11.11 -3.40
N GLY A 90 -6.31 10.74 -2.53
CA GLY A 90 -5.78 9.36 -2.53
C GLY A 90 -6.87 8.33 -2.26
N LEU A 91 -7.72 8.59 -1.27
CA LEU A 91 -8.80 7.67 -0.92
C LEU A 91 -9.85 7.59 -2.03
N GLU A 92 -10.16 8.72 -2.65
CA GLU A 92 -11.11 8.74 -3.77
C GLU A 92 -10.58 8.00 -4.99
N GLN A 93 -9.26 7.98 -5.17
CA GLN A 93 -8.64 7.23 -6.26
C GLN A 93 -8.57 5.73 -5.98
N GLY A 94 -9.00 5.31 -4.80
CA GLY A 94 -9.12 3.90 -4.50
C GLY A 94 -8.12 3.34 -3.51
N ALA A 95 -7.33 4.19 -2.84
CA ALA A 95 -6.49 3.72 -1.74
C ALA A 95 -7.35 3.22 -0.60
N ASP A 96 -6.89 2.17 0.07
CA ASP A 96 -7.63 1.59 1.18
C ASP A 96 -7.35 2.30 2.49
N ASP A 97 -6.21 2.97 2.60
CA ASP A 97 -5.86 3.75 3.78
C ASP A 97 -4.79 4.76 3.42
N TYR A 98 -4.53 5.68 4.33
CA TYR A 98 -3.56 6.76 4.15
C TYR A 98 -2.84 6.96 5.47
N LEU A 99 -1.53 6.73 5.49
CA LEU A 99 -0.71 6.84 6.70
C LEU A 99 0.29 8.00 6.53
N PRO A 100 0.14 9.09 7.30
CA PRO A 100 1.08 10.21 7.18
C PRO A 100 2.44 9.89 7.82
N LYS A 101 3.49 10.46 7.25
CA LYS A 101 4.84 10.42 7.83
C LYS A 101 5.04 11.60 8.76
N PRO A 102 5.77 11.44 9.84
CA PRO A 102 6.35 10.20 10.35
C PRO A 102 5.30 9.34 11.05
N PHE A 103 5.54 8.05 11.08
CA PHE A 103 4.63 7.11 11.74
C PHE A 103 5.43 6.16 12.62
N HIS A 104 4.76 5.53 13.56
CA HIS A 104 5.34 4.45 14.34
C HIS A 104 5.15 3.13 13.60
N THR A 105 6.16 2.25 13.69
CA THR A 105 6.09 0.94 13.08
C THR A 105 4.84 0.17 13.51
N ALA A 106 4.48 0.28 14.79
CA ALA A 106 3.29 -0.39 15.32
C ALA A 106 2.02 0.08 14.61
N GLU A 107 1.94 1.37 14.26
CA GLU A 107 0.80 1.90 13.54
C GLU A 107 0.74 1.35 12.11
N LEU A 108 1.88 1.29 11.43
CA LEU A 108 1.95 0.71 10.10
C LEU A 108 1.45 -0.74 10.11
N LEU A 109 1.95 -1.53 11.04
CA LEU A 109 1.56 -2.94 11.14
C LEU A 109 0.06 -3.10 11.43
N ALA A 110 -0.48 -2.25 12.31
CA ALA A 110 -1.90 -2.30 12.63
C ALA A 110 -2.76 -1.97 11.42
N ARG A 111 -2.36 -0.99 10.63
CA ARG A 111 -3.10 -0.62 9.42
C ARG A 111 -3.05 -1.70 8.36
N ILE A 112 -1.89 -2.32 8.20
CA ILE A 112 -1.75 -3.44 7.26
C ILE A 112 -2.69 -4.58 7.66
N ARG A 113 -2.68 -4.97 8.93
CA ARG A 113 -3.57 -6.01 9.42
C ARG A 113 -5.04 -5.66 9.19
N SER A 114 -5.39 -4.40 9.45
CA SER A 114 -6.75 -3.93 9.27
C SER A 114 -7.19 -4.01 7.80
N VAL A 115 -6.34 -3.56 6.90
CA VAL A 115 -6.64 -3.55 5.47
C VAL A 115 -6.74 -4.98 4.93
N LEU A 116 -5.83 -5.85 5.33
CA LEU A 116 -5.87 -7.24 4.89
C LEU A 116 -7.10 -7.96 5.42
N ARG A 117 -7.47 -7.70 6.66
CA ARG A 117 -8.67 -8.28 7.27
C ARG A 117 -9.94 -7.81 6.58
N ARG A 118 -10.03 -6.51 6.26
CA ARG A 118 -11.19 -5.97 5.57
C ARG A 118 -11.34 -6.56 4.18
N GLY A 119 -10.22 -6.75 3.49
CA GLY A 119 -10.24 -7.38 2.17
C GLY A 119 -10.81 -8.78 2.22
N ARG A 120 -10.39 -9.59 3.19
CA ARG A 120 -10.93 -10.93 3.37
C ARG A 120 -12.38 -10.90 3.84
N SER A 121 -12.68 -10.03 4.79
CA SER A 121 -14.04 -9.89 5.28
C SER A 121 -14.99 -9.43 4.17
N GLY A 122 -14.52 -8.52 3.32
CA GLY A 122 -15.29 -8.09 2.18
C GLY A 122 -15.63 -9.25 1.25
N GLY A 123 -14.65 -10.12 1.02
CA GLY A 123 -14.89 -11.31 0.21
C GLY A 123 -15.88 -12.26 0.88
N ASP A 124 -15.72 -12.47 2.17
CA ASP A 124 -16.63 -13.32 2.93
C ASP A 124 -18.03 -12.75 2.98
N LEU A 125 -18.14 -11.43 3.18
CA LEU A 125 -19.44 -10.78 3.20
C LEU A 125 -20.17 -10.90 1.89
N SER A 126 -19.45 -10.87 0.79
CA SER A 126 -20.07 -11.05 -0.50
C SER A 126 -20.68 -12.46 -0.64
N LEU A 127 -20.16 -13.40 0.12
CA LEU A 127 -20.72 -14.74 0.16
C LEU A 127 -21.86 -14.84 1.15
N SER A 128 -21.65 -14.31 2.28
CA SER A 128 -22.62 -14.47 3.33
C SER A 128 -23.77 -13.59 3.19
N LEU A 129 -23.64 -12.72 2.70
CA LEU A 129 -24.40 -11.87 2.88
C LEU A 129 -24.78 -11.36 3.89
N GLY A 130 -24.19 -11.00 4.07
CA GLY A 130 -24.49 -10.47 5.15
C GLY A 130 -24.15 -10.91 6.35
N ASN A 131 -23.63 -11.53 6.55
CA ASN A 131 -23.41 -11.88 7.74
C ASN A 131 -22.52 -11.15 8.26
N VAL A 132 -22.36 -10.45 8.03
CA VAL A 132 -21.66 -9.79 8.63
C VAL A 132 -21.48 -9.69 9.52
#